data_2dbfbc8a45a03779c4546686920ad1e8
#
_entry.id   2dbfbc8a45a03779c4546686920ad1e8
#
_cell.length_a   1.000
_cell.length_b   1.000
_cell.length_c   1.000
_cell.angle_alpha   90.00
_cell.angle_beta   90.00
_cell.angle_gamma   90.00
#
_symmetry.space_group_name_H-M   'P 1'
#
loop_
_entity.id
_entity.type
_entity.pdbx_description
1 polymer ?
#
loop_
_entity_poly.entity_id
_entity_poly.type
_entity_poly.pdbx_seq_one_letter_code
_entity_poly.pdbx_strand_id
1 'polypeptide(L)'
;MGNNTISLILPVYNPASGWAEIILAKSKELRALYPDMDFEVIVVNDGSVSSNFDNGKSKLKSESVRLIEYTPNKGKGEALRTGVLASSGEMVIYTDIDFPYTIDSMSRIIRSLCDEKRNIVIGIKDPSYYDHVPPLRRSISRVFRFFVRSLLRIPTDDTQCGLKGFDQVGKAVFLKTTIDRYLFDLEFVFLASRDRSINIKIQEIELRDDVQFRKMNLGIIRNEAWNFLKILIRSYVG
;
A
#
# COMPACT_ATOMS: atom_id res chain seq x y z
N MET A 1 25.14 -13.63 -7.11
CA MET A 1 24.67 -12.86 -5.94
C MET A 1 23.44 -12.13 -6.41
N GLY A 2 22.25 -12.48 -5.93
CA GLY A 2 21.03 -11.77 -6.29
C GLY A 2 21.15 -10.33 -5.81
N ASN A 3 20.79 -9.37 -6.64
CA ASN A 3 20.67 -7.98 -6.23
C ASN A 3 19.49 -7.90 -5.26
N ASN A 4 19.75 -7.76 -3.95
CA ASN A 4 18.71 -7.55 -2.94
C ASN A 4 18.11 -6.15 -3.07
N THR A 5 17.48 -5.87 -4.21
CA THR A 5 16.87 -4.57 -4.49
C THR A 5 15.40 -4.56 -4.09
N ILE A 6 15.03 -3.58 -3.28
CA ILE A 6 13.64 -3.31 -2.87
C ILE A 6 13.14 -2.07 -3.59
N SER A 7 12.02 -2.19 -4.32
CA SER A 7 11.31 -1.05 -4.87
C SER A 7 10.24 -0.58 -3.88
N LEU A 8 10.39 0.64 -3.40
CA LEU A 8 9.42 1.30 -2.52
C LEU A 8 8.49 2.19 -3.36
N ILE A 9 7.20 1.85 -3.41
CA ILE A 9 6.21 2.54 -4.23
C ILE A 9 5.35 3.45 -3.36
N LEU A 10 5.30 4.72 -3.72
CA LEU A 10 4.64 5.79 -2.97
C LEU A 10 3.65 6.55 -3.87
N PRO A 11 2.34 6.26 -3.79
CA PRO A 11 1.34 7.00 -4.54
C PRO A 11 1.11 8.37 -3.90
N VAL A 12 0.99 9.42 -4.71
CA VAL A 12 0.74 10.78 -4.24
C VAL A 12 -0.39 11.44 -5.00
N TYR A 13 -1.29 12.10 -4.27
CA TYR A 13 -2.34 12.96 -4.81
C TYR A 13 -2.63 14.12 -3.86
N ASN A 14 -2.39 15.36 -4.33
CA ASN A 14 -2.57 16.60 -3.57
C ASN A 14 -2.00 16.49 -2.14
N PRO A 15 -0.68 16.27 -1.98
CA PRO A 15 -0.07 16.02 -0.69
C PRO A 15 -0.10 17.26 0.22
N ALA A 16 0.08 17.05 1.52
CA ALA A 16 0.34 18.12 2.47
C ALA A 16 1.74 18.72 2.23
N SER A 17 2.00 19.89 2.81
CA SER A 17 3.35 20.46 2.83
C SER A 17 4.33 19.52 3.56
N GLY A 18 5.59 19.48 3.14
CA GLY A 18 6.63 18.65 3.78
C GLY A 18 6.66 17.18 3.32
N TRP A 19 5.83 16.78 2.36
CA TRP A 19 5.76 15.39 1.91
C TRP A 19 7.07 14.85 1.31
N ALA A 20 7.81 15.67 0.59
CA ALA A 20 9.07 15.27 -0.02
C ALA A 20 10.16 15.04 1.05
N GLU A 21 10.22 15.89 2.05
CA GLU A 21 11.13 15.76 3.18
C GLU A 21 10.89 14.47 3.97
N ILE A 22 9.62 14.08 4.15
CA ILE A 22 9.27 12.82 4.80
C ILE A 22 9.83 11.65 3.99
N ILE A 23 9.63 11.64 2.66
CA ILE A 23 10.17 10.58 1.79
C ILE A 23 11.68 10.49 1.92
N LEU A 24 12.38 11.62 1.79
CA LEU A 24 13.85 11.65 1.83
C LEU A 24 14.38 11.17 3.17
N ALA A 25 13.78 11.62 4.28
CA ALA A 25 14.17 11.20 5.63
C ALA A 25 13.95 9.71 5.82
N LYS A 26 12.78 9.18 5.45
CA LYS A 26 12.44 7.76 5.61
C LYS A 26 13.25 6.84 4.67
N SER A 27 13.51 7.27 3.46
CA SER A 27 14.39 6.54 2.54
C SER A 27 15.83 6.45 3.05
N LYS A 28 16.33 7.55 3.64
CA LYS A 28 17.66 7.55 4.27
C LYS A 28 17.72 6.63 5.49
N GLU A 29 16.68 6.65 6.32
CA GLU A 29 16.57 5.77 7.50
C GLU A 29 16.55 4.29 7.10
N LEU A 30 15.78 3.91 6.07
CA LEU A 30 15.75 2.54 5.55
C LEU A 30 17.10 2.09 4.99
N ARG A 31 17.76 2.92 4.18
CA ARG A 31 19.09 2.62 3.66
C ARG A 31 20.14 2.45 4.76
N ALA A 32 20.05 3.22 5.83
CA ALA A 32 20.95 3.09 6.98
C ALA A 32 20.73 1.79 7.77
N LEU A 33 19.48 1.32 7.87
CA LEU A 33 19.13 0.07 8.53
C LEU A 33 19.50 -1.19 7.71
N TYR A 34 19.54 -1.05 6.38
CA TYR A 34 19.80 -2.16 5.45
C TYR A 34 20.91 -1.78 4.46
N PRO A 35 22.18 -1.64 4.93
CA PRO A 35 23.28 -1.17 4.07
C PRO A 35 23.63 -2.15 2.94
N ASP A 36 23.28 -3.42 3.07
CA ASP A 36 23.50 -4.46 2.08
C ASP A 36 22.36 -4.60 1.06
N MET A 37 21.36 -3.73 1.12
CA MET A 37 20.21 -3.71 0.23
C MET A 37 20.13 -2.42 -0.57
N ASP A 38 19.83 -2.53 -1.85
CA ASP A 38 19.53 -1.39 -2.69
C ASP A 38 18.05 -1.00 -2.59
N PHE A 39 17.77 0.31 -2.51
CA PHE A 39 16.41 0.83 -2.49
C PHE A 39 16.14 1.71 -3.70
N GLU A 40 15.24 1.26 -4.57
CA GLU A 40 14.61 2.05 -5.61
C GLU A 40 13.35 2.72 -5.05
N VAL A 41 13.31 4.05 -5.01
CA VAL A 41 12.12 4.79 -4.53
C VAL A 41 11.37 5.33 -5.74
N ILE A 42 10.10 4.92 -5.89
CA ILE A 42 9.24 5.35 -7.00
C ILE A 42 8.04 6.09 -6.42
N VAL A 43 7.96 7.37 -6.72
CA VAL A 43 6.80 8.22 -6.40
C VAL A 43 5.92 8.31 -7.63
N VAL A 44 4.62 8.02 -7.48
CA VAL A 44 3.65 8.10 -8.58
C VAL A 44 2.62 9.19 -8.30
N ASN A 45 2.66 10.25 -9.08
CA ASN A 45 1.71 11.36 -8.99
C ASN A 45 0.43 11.04 -9.76
N ASP A 46 -0.64 10.82 -9.03
CA ASP A 46 -1.98 10.54 -9.54
C ASP A 46 -2.74 11.84 -9.90
N GLY A 47 -2.10 12.72 -10.68
CA GLY A 47 -2.73 13.93 -11.20
C GLY A 47 -2.92 15.03 -10.16
N SER A 48 -1.94 15.28 -9.28
CA SER A 48 -1.97 16.41 -8.35
C SER A 48 -1.96 17.73 -9.08
N VAL A 49 -2.72 18.69 -8.54
CA VAL A 49 -2.83 20.07 -9.03
C VAL A 49 -2.47 21.10 -7.94
N SER A 50 -1.97 20.65 -6.79
CA SER A 50 -1.64 21.51 -5.65
C SER A 50 -0.23 22.08 -5.73
N SER A 51 -0.05 23.32 -5.33
CA SER A 51 1.27 23.95 -5.20
C SER A 51 2.22 23.21 -4.24
N ASN A 52 1.66 22.53 -3.23
CA ASN A 52 2.45 21.69 -2.33
C ASN A 52 3.15 20.55 -3.08
N PHE A 53 2.50 19.99 -4.11
CA PHE A 53 3.12 18.97 -4.94
C PHE A 53 4.30 19.55 -5.70
N ASP A 54 4.14 20.67 -6.39
CA ASP A 54 5.19 21.29 -7.20
C ASP A 54 6.40 21.71 -6.35
N ASN A 55 6.15 22.25 -5.14
CA ASN A 55 7.20 22.64 -4.20
C ASN A 55 8.01 21.40 -3.72
N GLY A 56 7.37 20.28 -3.42
CA GLY A 56 8.04 19.05 -3.01
C GLY A 56 8.77 18.37 -4.16
N LYS A 57 8.19 18.37 -5.37
CA LYS A 57 8.77 17.77 -6.57
C LYS A 57 10.16 18.31 -6.88
N SER A 58 10.38 19.60 -6.69
CA SER A 58 11.68 20.24 -6.93
C SER A 58 12.79 19.66 -6.03
N LYS A 59 12.44 19.26 -4.79
CA LYS A 59 13.38 18.69 -3.82
C LYS A 59 13.76 17.24 -4.14
N LEU A 60 12.85 16.48 -4.77
CA LEU A 60 13.13 15.09 -5.17
C LEU A 60 14.10 14.99 -6.35
N LYS A 61 14.20 16.01 -7.20
CA LYS A 61 15.07 16.00 -8.40
C LYS A 61 16.57 15.84 -8.10
N SER A 62 17.01 16.22 -6.91
CA SER A 62 18.41 16.12 -6.47
C SER A 62 18.75 14.75 -5.87
N GLU A 63 17.80 13.86 -5.72
CA GLU A 63 17.91 12.58 -5.01
C GLU A 63 17.58 11.40 -5.92
N SER A 64 18.00 10.21 -5.54
CA SER A 64 17.72 8.97 -6.27
C SER A 64 16.27 8.52 -6.10
N VAL A 65 15.31 9.40 -6.41
CA VAL A 65 13.87 9.15 -6.37
C VAL A 65 13.31 9.28 -7.79
N ARG A 66 12.73 8.21 -8.28
CA ARG A 66 12.06 8.18 -9.58
C ARG A 66 10.64 8.73 -9.45
N LEU A 67 10.32 9.79 -10.19
CA LEU A 67 8.98 10.36 -10.23
C LEU A 67 8.28 9.96 -11.53
N ILE A 68 7.08 9.41 -11.40
CA ILE A 68 6.17 9.09 -12.52
C ILE A 68 4.93 9.97 -12.35
N GLU A 69 4.50 10.62 -13.43
CA GLU A 69 3.37 11.55 -13.39
C GLU A 69 2.40 11.28 -14.52
N TYR A 70 1.12 11.41 -14.23
CA TYR A 70 0.06 11.41 -15.24
C TYR A 70 -1.14 12.26 -14.78
N THR A 71 -2.02 12.59 -15.69
CA THR A 71 -3.30 13.29 -15.45
C THR A 71 -4.36 12.72 -16.42
N PRO A 72 -5.64 12.67 -16.04
CA PRO A 72 -6.22 13.07 -14.76
C PRO A 72 -5.98 12.05 -13.63
N ASN A 73 -6.46 12.37 -12.40
CA ASN A 73 -6.50 11.43 -11.28
C ASN A 73 -7.29 10.18 -11.65
N LYS A 74 -6.66 9.00 -11.50
CA LYS A 74 -7.27 7.70 -11.77
C LYS A 74 -7.57 6.90 -10.49
N GLY A 75 -6.88 7.19 -9.40
CA GLY A 75 -7.05 6.58 -8.10
C GLY A 75 -5.82 5.81 -7.61
N LYS A 76 -5.77 5.58 -6.29
CA LYS A 76 -4.62 4.99 -5.60
C LYS A 76 -4.21 3.62 -6.17
N GLY A 77 -5.18 2.78 -6.56
CA GLY A 77 -4.89 1.46 -7.13
C GLY A 77 -4.14 1.56 -8.46
N GLU A 78 -4.57 2.48 -9.35
CA GLU A 78 -3.86 2.72 -10.61
C GLU A 78 -2.47 3.32 -10.40
N ALA A 79 -2.33 4.26 -9.46
CA ALA A 79 -1.02 4.82 -9.13
C ALA A 79 -0.05 3.73 -8.64
N LEU A 80 -0.52 2.84 -7.78
CA LEU A 80 0.29 1.73 -7.31
C LEU A 80 0.64 0.75 -8.43
N ARG A 81 -0.32 0.35 -9.29
CA ARG A 81 -0.03 -0.51 -10.46
C ARG A 81 1.02 0.11 -11.39
N THR A 82 0.89 1.41 -11.65
CA THR A 82 1.87 2.16 -12.46
C THR A 82 3.27 2.08 -11.85
N GLY A 83 3.40 2.30 -10.53
CA GLY A 83 4.67 2.20 -9.83
C GLY A 83 5.22 0.77 -9.79
N VAL A 84 4.38 -0.20 -9.51
CA VAL A 84 4.74 -1.63 -9.49
C VAL A 84 5.18 -2.12 -10.86
N LEU A 85 4.51 -1.71 -11.93
CA LEU A 85 4.91 -2.05 -13.31
C LEU A 85 6.28 -1.46 -13.65
N ALA A 86 6.57 -0.25 -13.18
CA ALA A 86 7.84 0.45 -13.42
C ALA A 86 8.98 0.00 -12.50
N SER A 87 8.70 -0.79 -11.47
CA SER A 87 9.70 -1.24 -10.48
C SER A 87 10.64 -2.30 -11.05
N SER A 88 11.91 -2.21 -10.66
CA SER A 88 12.98 -3.15 -11.06
C SER A 88 13.43 -4.08 -9.93
N GLY A 89 13.08 -3.78 -8.68
CA GLY A 89 13.48 -4.58 -7.53
C GLY A 89 12.91 -5.99 -7.49
N GLU A 90 13.66 -6.92 -6.90
CA GLU A 90 13.19 -8.29 -6.68
C GLU A 90 12.01 -8.34 -5.71
N MET A 91 11.96 -7.39 -4.79
CA MET A 91 10.89 -7.19 -3.85
C MET A 91 10.27 -5.81 -4.04
N VAL A 92 8.97 -5.73 -3.84
CA VAL A 92 8.21 -4.49 -3.92
C VAL A 92 7.51 -4.26 -2.60
N ILE A 93 7.62 -3.06 -2.07
CA ILE A 93 6.88 -2.60 -0.90
C ILE A 93 6.13 -1.34 -1.28
N TYR A 94 4.88 -1.21 -0.90
CA TYR A 94 4.16 0.06 -1.03
C TYR A 94 3.65 0.53 0.33
N THR A 95 3.60 1.85 0.46
CA THR A 95 3.00 2.53 1.61
C THR A 95 2.42 3.88 1.20
N ASP A 96 1.69 4.52 2.11
CA ASP A 96 1.21 5.88 1.91
C ASP A 96 2.36 6.90 1.98
N ILE A 97 2.21 8.02 1.25
CA ILE A 97 3.24 9.05 1.09
C ILE A 97 3.69 9.71 2.39
N ASP A 98 2.84 9.71 3.41
CA ASP A 98 3.08 10.27 4.74
C ASP A 98 3.73 9.26 5.71
N PHE A 99 4.04 8.04 5.24
CA PHE A 99 4.67 6.99 6.04
C PHE A 99 4.00 6.80 7.40
N PRO A 100 2.72 6.43 7.44
CA PRO A 100 1.96 6.39 8.69
C PRO A 100 2.40 5.28 9.65
N TYR A 101 3.22 4.34 9.19
CA TYR A 101 3.69 3.20 9.98
C TYR A 101 5.09 3.42 10.53
N THR A 102 5.39 2.77 11.66
CA THR A 102 6.73 2.81 12.25
C THR A 102 7.75 2.17 11.32
N ILE A 103 9.02 2.57 11.45
CA ILE A 103 10.10 1.97 10.65
C ILE A 103 10.30 0.49 11.01
N ASP A 104 10.04 0.10 12.26
CA ASP A 104 10.07 -1.29 12.70
C ASP A 104 8.99 -2.12 11.99
N SER A 105 7.78 -1.57 11.82
CA SER A 105 6.72 -2.23 11.02
C SER A 105 7.15 -2.47 9.57
N MET A 106 7.81 -1.50 8.93
CA MET A 106 8.38 -1.69 7.60
C MET A 106 9.49 -2.75 7.61
N SER A 107 10.34 -2.75 8.63
CA SER A 107 11.39 -3.76 8.80
C SER A 107 10.84 -5.16 8.99
N ARG A 108 9.71 -5.34 9.69
CA ARG A 108 9.02 -6.64 9.82
C ARG A 108 8.56 -7.15 8.45
N ILE A 109 8.03 -6.28 7.58
CA ILE A 109 7.65 -6.64 6.20
C ILE A 109 8.89 -7.08 5.41
N ILE A 110 9.97 -6.29 5.43
CA ILE A 110 11.23 -6.60 4.73
C ILE A 110 11.76 -7.95 5.15
N ARG A 111 11.92 -8.19 6.46
CA ARG A 111 12.41 -9.47 6.99
C ARG A 111 11.54 -10.65 6.58
N SER A 112 10.23 -10.49 6.59
CA SER A 112 9.33 -11.57 6.18
C SER A 112 9.48 -11.92 4.70
N LEU A 113 9.77 -10.96 3.83
CA LEU A 113 10.05 -11.21 2.42
C LEU A 113 11.42 -11.87 2.21
N CYS A 114 12.47 -11.30 2.83
CA CYS A 114 13.86 -11.71 2.60
C CYS A 114 14.21 -13.01 3.33
N ASP A 115 13.99 -13.05 4.65
CA ASP A 115 14.47 -14.12 5.52
C ASP A 115 13.51 -15.31 5.51
N GLU A 116 12.20 -15.05 5.56
CA GLU A 116 11.19 -16.09 5.57
C GLU A 116 10.70 -16.48 4.16
N LYS A 117 11.21 -15.81 3.12
CA LYS A 117 10.88 -16.06 1.71
C LYS A 117 9.38 -16.12 1.44
N ARG A 118 8.64 -15.16 2.00
CA ARG A 118 7.21 -15.03 1.76
C ARG A 118 6.96 -14.37 0.41
N ASN A 119 5.98 -14.88 -0.35
CA ASN A 119 5.62 -14.26 -1.62
C ASN A 119 4.86 -12.95 -1.42
N ILE A 120 4.01 -12.89 -0.40
CA ILE A 120 3.22 -11.71 -0.07
C ILE A 120 3.17 -11.54 1.46
N VAL A 121 3.41 -10.33 1.92
CA VAL A 121 3.26 -9.94 3.32
C VAL A 121 2.24 -8.82 3.42
N ILE A 122 1.18 -9.05 4.16
CA ILE A 122 0.06 -8.12 4.34
C ILE A 122 0.15 -7.56 5.75
N GLY A 123 0.38 -6.24 5.84
CA GLY A 123 0.26 -5.55 7.12
C GLY A 123 -1.19 -5.54 7.60
N ILE A 124 -1.40 -5.81 8.88
CA ILE A 124 -2.67 -5.58 9.57
C ILE A 124 -2.45 -4.64 10.75
N LYS A 125 -3.44 -3.80 11.01
CA LYS A 125 -3.35 -2.83 12.10
C LYS A 125 -3.49 -3.54 13.44
N ASP A 126 -2.63 -3.14 14.39
CA ASP A 126 -2.75 -3.54 15.78
C ASP A 126 -4.16 -3.19 16.33
N PRO A 127 -4.74 -4.02 17.24
CA PRO A 127 -6.04 -3.73 17.85
C PRO A 127 -6.17 -2.35 18.50
N SER A 128 -5.10 -1.82 19.08
CA SER A 128 -5.05 -0.48 19.70
C SER A 128 -5.34 0.65 18.71
N TYR A 129 -5.10 0.44 17.43
CA TYR A 129 -5.46 1.39 16.36
C TYR A 129 -6.92 1.85 16.48
N TYR A 130 -7.83 0.92 16.78
CA TYR A 130 -9.26 1.22 16.80
C TYR A 130 -9.70 2.08 17.99
N ASP A 131 -8.87 2.23 19.01
CA ASP A 131 -9.17 3.08 20.17
C ASP A 131 -9.12 4.56 19.83
N HIS A 132 -8.31 4.91 18.82
CA HIS A 132 -8.14 6.29 18.34
C HIS A 132 -9.02 6.64 17.12
N VAL A 133 -9.79 5.67 16.58
CA VAL A 133 -10.63 5.85 15.39
C VAL A 133 -12.01 6.43 15.78
N PRO A 134 -12.52 7.47 15.08
CA PRO A 134 -13.86 7.99 15.30
C PRO A 134 -14.94 6.90 15.26
N PRO A 135 -15.96 6.95 16.14
CA PRO A 135 -16.95 5.87 16.31
C PRO A 135 -17.66 5.46 15.00
N LEU A 136 -18.07 6.44 14.20
CA LEU A 136 -18.72 6.17 12.91
C LEU A 136 -17.80 5.38 11.95
N ARG A 137 -16.54 5.80 11.84
CA ARG A 137 -15.56 5.10 10.99
C ARG A 137 -15.27 3.70 11.51
N ARG A 138 -15.21 3.51 12.85
CA ARG A 138 -15.05 2.21 13.49
C ARG A 138 -16.22 1.27 13.13
N SER A 139 -17.47 1.77 13.21
CA SER A 139 -18.66 1.00 12.88
C SER A 139 -18.71 0.59 11.40
N ILE A 140 -18.44 1.52 10.48
CA ILE A 140 -18.38 1.23 9.05
C ILE A 140 -17.29 0.19 8.75
N SER A 141 -16.10 0.36 9.32
CA SER A 141 -15.01 -0.61 9.17
C SER A 141 -15.37 -1.99 9.72
N ARG A 142 -16.09 -2.07 10.85
CA ARG A 142 -16.54 -3.33 11.43
C ARG A 142 -17.54 -4.06 10.53
N VAL A 143 -18.52 -3.34 10.01
CA VAL A 143 -19.52 -3.89 9.07
C VAL A 143 -18.83 -4.38 7.79
N PHE A 144 -17.93 -3.58 7.22
CA PHE A 144 -17.18 -3.96 6.03
C PHE A 144 -16.36 -5.24 6.27
N ARG A 145 -15.60 -5.31 7.36
CA ARG A 145 -14.82 -6.52 7.72
C ARG A 145 -15.69 -7.75 7.92
N PHE A 146 -16.87 -7.58 8.52
CA PHE A 146 -17.82 -8.68 8.64
C PHE A 146 -18.22 -9.25 7.27
N PHE A 147 -18.54 -8.40 6.29
CA PHE A 147 -18.85 -8.85 4.93
C PHE A 147 -17.65 -9.50 4.24
N VAL A 148 -16.47 -8.90 4.34
CA VAL A 148 -15.22 -9.45 3.78
C VAL A 148 -14.98 -10.86 4.31
N ARG A 149 -15.04 -11.04 5.64
CA ARG A 149 -14.81 -12.33 6.30
C ARG A 149 -15.86 -13.37 5.92
N SER A 150 -17.13 -12.97 5.90
CA SER A 150 -18.24 -13.90 5.67
C SER A 150 -18.38 -14.34 4.21
N LEU A 151 -18.04 -13.46 3.25
CA LEU A 151 -18.33 -13.70 1.84
C LEU A 151 -17.11 -14.12 1.01
N LEU A 152 -15.89 -13.64 1.35
CA LEU A 152 -14.74 -13.82 0.48
C LEU A 152 -13.77 -14.94 0.91
N ARG A 153 -13.84 -15.42 2.16
CA ARG A 153 -12.97 -16.49 2.69
C ARG A 153 -11.47 -16.22 2.45
N ILE A 154 -11.04 -15.01 2.74
CA ILE A 154 -9.64 -14.58 2.60
C ILE A 154 -8.90 -14.62 3.95
N PRO A 155 -7.56 -14.63 3.97
CA PRO A 155 -6.76 -14.86 5.17
C PRO A 155 -6.85 -13.76 6.24
N THR A 156 -7.31 -12.56 5.88
CA THR A 156 -7.51 -11.44 6.81
C THR A 156 -8.71 -10.60 6.42
N ASP A 157 -9.39 -10.02 7.38
CA ASP A 157 -10.44 -9.03 7.16
C ASP A 157 -9.93 -7.58 7.17
N ASP A 158 -8.69 -7.32 7.64
CA ASP A 158 -8.03 -6.01 7.56
C ASP A 158 -7.21 -5.89 6.26
N THR A 159 -7.91 -5.87 5.14
CA THR A 159 -7.28 -5.76 3.81
C THR A 159 -6.86 -4.35 3.44
N GLN A 160 -7.37 -3.33 4.16
CA GLN A 160 -7.19 -1.90 3.84
C GLN A 160 -5.96 -1.27 4.52
N CYS A 161 -5.07 -2.09 5.06
CA CYS A 161 -3.81 -1.58 5.59
C CYS A 161 -2.90 -1.15 4.44
N GLY A 162 -2.44 0.09 4.47
CA GLY A 162 -1.64 0.71 3.40
C GLY A 162 -0.17 0.27 3.34
N LEU A 163 0.26 -0.70 4.13
CA LEU A 163 1.61 -1.26 4.09
C LEU A 163 1.57 -2.73 3.70
N LYS A 164 2.09 -3.05 2.53
CA LYS A 164 2.25 -4.42 2.05
C LYS A 164 3.55 -4.58 1.28
N GLY A 165 4.05 -5.82 1.25
CA GLY A 165 5.21 -6.16 0.45
C GLY A 165 5.03 -7.49 -0.27
N PHE A 166 5.73 -7.67 -1.38
CA PHE A 166 5.68 -8.90 -2.16
C PHE A 166 6.93 -9.08 -3.05
N ASP A 167 7.19 -10.33 -3.40
CA ASP A 167 8.21 -10.73 -4.38
C ASP A 167 7.67 -10.68 -5.83
N GLN A 168 8.39 -11.25 -6.77
CA GLN A 168 7.98 -11.29 -8.19
C GLN A 168 6.71 -12.14 -8.42
N VAL A 169 6.45 -13.16 -7.59
CA VAL A 169 5.20 -13.93 -7.64
C VAL A 169 4.03 -13.06 -7.20
N GLY A 170 4.16 -12.38 -6.08
CA GLY A 170 3.16 -11.43 -5.60
C GLY A 170 2.97 -10.23 -6.54
N LYS A 171 4.06 -9.74 -7.18
CA LYS A 171 4.00 -8.70 -8.23
C LYS A 171 3.11 -9.13 -9.40
N ALA A 172 3.28 -10.35 -9.87
CA ALA A 172 2.46 -10.88 -10.97
C ALA A 172 0.96 -10.95 -10.60
N VAL A 173 0.64 -11.24 -9.34
CA VAL A 173 -0.75 -11.20 -8.84
C VAL A 173 -1.26 -9.77 -8.72
N PHE A 174 -0.45 -8.86 -8.15
CA PHE A 174 -0.82 -7.46 -7.98
C PHE A 174 -1.19 -6.80 -9.31
N LEU A 175 -0.42 -7.06 -10.36
CA LEU A 175 -0.65 -6.51 -11.70
C LEU A 175 -1.93 -7.05 -12.38
N LYS A 176 -2.57 -8.09 -11.85
CA LYS A 176 -3.89 -8.59 -12.30
C LYS A 176 -5.06 -7.82 -11.67
N THR A 177 -4.81 -6.94 -10.70
CA THR A 177 -5.86 -6.11 -10.12
C THR A 177 -6.40 -5.11 -11.14
N THR A 178 -7.68 -4.79 -11.04
CA THR A 178 -8.39 -3.92 -12.00
C THR A 178 -9.11 -2.75 -11.33
N ILE A 179 -9.20 -2.77 -10.01
CA ILE A 179 -9.85 -1.70 -9.24
C ILE A 179 -8.85 -0.56 -9.04
N ASP A 180 -9.22 0.64 -9.50
CA ASP A 180 -8.34 1.80 -9.50
C ASP A 180 -8.35 2.57 -8.18
N ARG A 181 -9.42 2.41 -7.37
CA ARG A 181 -9.61 3.16 -6.14
C ARG A 181 -9.31 2.32 -4.90
N TYR A 182 -10.00 2.54 -3.79
CA TYR A 182 -9.64 2.02 -2.47
C TYR A 182 -9.70 0.49 -2.32
N LEU A 183 -10.64 -0.18 -3.01
CA LEU A 183 -10.77 -1.64 -2.90
C LEU A 183 -9.76 -2.45 -3.74
N PHE A 184 -8.78 -1.81 -4.37
CA PHE A 184 -7.67 -2.54 -5.01
C PHE A 184 -6.94 -3.46 -4.01
N ASP A 185 -6.79 -3.01 -2.77
CA ASP A 185 -6.17 -3.78 -1.69
C ASP A 185 -6.94 -5.08 -1.40
N LEU A 186 -8.27 -5.00 -1.34
CA LEU A 186 -9.12 -6.17 -1.17
C LEU A 186 -9.04 -7.09 -2.38
N GLU A 187 -9.10 -6.55 -3.60
CA GLU A 187 -8.96 -7.34 -4.83
C GLU A 187 -7.62 -8.08 -4.87
N PHE A 188 -6.52 -7.41 -4.50
CA PHE A 188 -5.19 -8.03 -4.44
C PHE A 188 -5.15 -9.22 -3.48
N VAL A 189 -5.61 -9.03 -2.23
CA VAL A 189 -5.64 -10.09 -1.23
C VAL A 189 -6.55 -11.24 -1.66
N PHE A 190 -7.69 -10.92 -2.27
CA PHE A 190 -8.62 -11.90 -2.82
C PHE A 190 -7.96 -12.74 -3.92
N LEU A 191 -7.34 -12.11 -4.92
CA LEU A 191 -6.66 -12.82 -6.02
C LEU A 191 -5.52 -13.69 -5.49
N ALA A 192 -4.71 -13.17 -4.57
CA ALA A 192 -3.63 -13.92 -3.95
C ALA A 192 -4.12 -15.16 -3.18
N SER A 193 -5.24 -15.06 -2.48
CA SER A 193 -5.81 -16.15 -1.68
C SER A 193 -6.39 -17.30 -2.52
N ARG A 194 -6.62 -17.09 -3.82
CA ARG A 194 -7.13 -18.12 -4.73
C ARG A 194 -6.06 -19.08 -5.21
N ASP A 195 -4.80 -18.68 -5.16
CA ASP A 195 -3.68 -19.54 -5.51
C ASP A 195 -3.01 -20.10 -4.25
N ARG A 196 -3.21 -21.39 -4.00
CA ARG A 196 -2.65 -22.08 -2.82
C ARG A 196 -1.13 -22.21 -2.84
N SER A 197 -0.50 -21.99 -3.98
CA SER A 197 0.97 -22.01 -4.09
C SER A 197 1.60 -20.72 -3.54
N ILE A 198 0.81 -19.65 -3.38
CA ILE A 198 1.30 -18.38 -2.90
C ILE A 198 1.39 -18.39 -1.37
N ASN A 199 2.60 -18.16 -0.87
CA ASN A 199 2.88 -18.12 0.56
C ASN A 199 2.60 -16.71 1.11
N ILE A 200 1.41 -16.53 1.70
CA ILE A 200 0.97 -15.25 2.28
C ILE A 200 1.27 -15.24 3.78
N LYS A 201 1.88 -14.15 4.27
CA LYS A 201 2.03 -13.87 5.70
C LYS A 201 1.21 -12.65 6.09
N ILE A 202 0.51 -12.75 7.21
CA ILE A 202 -0.14 -11.62 7.89
C ILE A 202 0.83 -11.11 8.95
N GLN A 203 1.13 -9.81 8.92
CA GLN A 203 2.08 -9.16 9.81
C GLN A 203 1.41 -8.02 10.56
N GLU A 204 1.37 -8.09 11.88
CA GLU A 204 0.94 -6.95 12.70
C GLU A 204 1.92 -5.79 12.56
N ILE A 205 1.35 -4.60 12.37
CA ILE A 205 2.10 -3.36 12.20
C ILE A 205 1.49 -2.25 13.04
N GLU A 206 2.35 -1.33 13.44
CA GLU A 206 2.04 -0.22 14.33
C GLU A 206 2.05 1.10 13.56
N LEU A 207 1.09 1.96 13.87
CA LEU A 207 1.09 3.34 13.40
C LEU A 207 2.06 4.18 14.23
N ARG A 208 2.55 5.24 13.64
CA ARG A 208 3.22 6.30 14.40
C ARG A 208 2.19 7.06 15.25
N ASP A 209 2.62 7.57 16.40
CA ASP A 209 1.75 8.28 17.35
C ASP A 209 1.21 9.62 16.81
N ASP A 210 1.91 10.21 15.82
CA ASP A 210 1.58 11.51 15.24
C ASP A 210 0.60 11.45 14.05
N VAL A 211 0.06 10.27 13.72
CA VAL A 211 -0.84 10.08 12.57
C VAL A 211 -2.21 10.71 12.82
N GLN A 212 -2.59 11.63 11.94
CA GLN A 212 -3.90 12.26 11.95
C GLN A 212 -4.87 11.61 10.96
N PHE A 213 -6.03 11.20 11.45
CA PHE A 213 -7.06 10.60 10.59
C PHE A 213 -7.79 11.66 9.76
N ARG A 214 -7.71 11.57 8.44
CA ARG A 214 -8.51 12.43 7.55
C ARG A 214 -9.99 12.11 7.68
N LYS A 215 -10.85 13.13 7.53
CA LYS A 215 -12.30 12.96 7.50
C LYS A 215 -12.70 12.04 6.33
N MET A 216 -13.60 11.10 6.60
CA MET A 216 -14.10 10.18 5.60
C MET A 216 -15.12 10.87 4.68
N ASN A 217 -14.92 10.77 3.38
CA ASN A 217 -15.90 11.24 2.40
C ASN A 217 -16.92 10.12 2.11
N LEU A 218 -18.16 10.31 2.55
CA LEU A 218 -19.24 9.33 2.37
C LEU A 218 -19.60 9.08 0.88
N GLY A 219 -19.31 10.04 -0.01
CA GLY A 219 -19.52 9.85 -1.45
C GLY A 219 -18.69 8.72 -2.06
N ILE A 220 -17.60 8.33 -1.40
CA ILE A 220 -16.73 7.20 -1.83
C ILE A 220 -17.45 5.85 -1.62
N ILE A 221 -18.29 5.72 -0.61
CA ILE A 221 -18.90 4.45 -0.21
C ILE A 221 -19.71 3.81 -1.35
N ARG A 222 -20.44 4.61 -2.13
CA ARG A 222 -21.25 4.08 -3.26
C ARG A 222 -20.39 3.42 -4.34
N ASN A 223 -19.29 4.02 -4.69
CA ASN A 223 -18.38 3.49 -5.71
C ASN A 223 -17.65 2.24 -5.20
N GLU A 224 -17.29 2.23 -3.92
CA GLU A 224 -16.64 1.08 -3.31
C GLU A 224 -17.62 -0.08 -3.10
N ALA A 225 -18.90 0.17 -2.83
CA ALA A 225 -19.92 -0.88 -2.81
C ALA A 225 -20.05 -1.59 -4.17
N TRP A 226 -19.98 -0.85 -5.28
CA TRP A 226 -19.95 -1.43 -6.62
C TRP A 226 -18.67 -2.24 -6.88
N ASN A 227 -17.52 -1.74 -6.47
CA ASN A 227 -16.26 -2.48 -6.57
C ASN A 227 -16.28 -3.76 -5.73
N PHE A 228 -16.86 -3.72 -4.54
CA PHE A 228 -17.05 -4.90 -3.70
C PHE A 228 -17.91 -5.95 -4.40
N LEU A 229 -19.02 -5.52 -5.05
CA LEU A 229 -19.88 -6.43 -5.81
C LEU A 229 -19.14 -7.09 -6.98
N LYS A 230 -18.25 -6.37 -7.67
CA LYS A 230 -17.40 -6.95 -8.73
C LYS A 230 -16.50 -8.07 -8.19
N ILE A 231 -15.86 -7.85 -7.03
CA ILE A 231 -15.02 -8.87 -6.38
C ILE A 231 -15.88 -10.07 -5.99
N LEU A 232 -17.06 -9.82 -5.44
CA LEU A 232 -17.99 -10.86 -5.01
C LEU A 232 -18.44 -11.72 -6.20
N ILE A 233 -18.85 -11.12 -7.32
CA ILE A 233 -19.21 -11.85 -8.54
C ILE A 233 -18.04 -12.73 -9.00
N ARG A 234 -16.82 -12.20 -9.05
CA ARG A 234 -15.63 -13.00 -9.37
C ARG A 234 -15.41 -14.17 -8.41
N SER A 235 -15.83 -14.04 -7.15
CA SER A 235 -15.67 -15.13 -6.17
C SER A 235 -16.59 -16.33 -6.42
N TYR A 236 -17.68 -16.15 -7.18
CA TYR A 236 -18.63 -17.21 -7.51
C TYR A 236 -18.50 -17.76 -8.94
N VAL A 237 -17.83 -17.02 -9.84
CA VAL A 237 -17.69 -17.40 -11.25
C VAL A 237 -16.33 -18.04 -11.56
N GLY A 238 -15.32 -17.85 -10.72
CA GLY A 238 -13.97 -18.44 -10.83
C GLY A 238 -13.72 -19.42 -9.70
#